data_ee1908209368bf197c51c22aa068a673
#
_entry.id   ee1908209368bf197c51c22aa068a673
#
_cell.length_a   1.000
_cell.length_b   1.000
_cell.length_c   1.000
_cell.angle_alpha   90.00
_cell.angle_beta   90.00
_cell.angle_gamma   90.00
#
_symmetry.space_group_name_H-M   'P 1'
#
loop_
_entity.id
_entity.type
_entity.pdbx_description
1 polymer ?
#
loop_
_entity_poly.entity_id
_entity_poly.type
_entity_poly.pdbx_seq_one_letter_code
_entity_poly.pdbx_strand_id
1 'polypeptide(L)'
;SLTLNSGVLTLVQTVTDADGDNAKASIDLGVNGTFRFEDDGPTAGLAGEAPSLGSVKVDESLPALGGVGGDGIVSATLAAATVQAQFSHAFGADGAGSIGYNLALTGSNVASGLYAVDPLAANGQGTQIVLNQVGNVITGSANGVSYFTLTIDPATGAVTLKLLDNVWHGNTGSHDDSVSLTLNSGVLTLVQTVTD
;
A
#
# COMPACT_ATOMS: atom_id res chain seq x y z
N SER A 1 7.03 7.23 -29.44
CA SER A 1 8.10 7.43 -30.45
C SER A 1 7.69 8.55 -31.41
N LEU A 2 8.60 9.47 -31.68
CA LEU A 2 8.40 10.50 -32.70
C LEU A 2 8.56 9.86 -34.08
N THR A 3 7.50 9.92 -34.89
CA THR A 3 7.53 9.39 -36.27
C THR A 3 7.39 10.56 -37.23
N LEU A 4 8.38 10.77 -38.08
CA LEU A 4 8.33 11.73 -39.17
C LEU A 4 7.84 11.04 -40.45
N ASN A 5 7.17 11.81 -41.30
CA ASN A 5 6.86 11.32 -42.64
C ASN A 5 8.14 11.16 -43.49
N SER A 6 8.12 10.24 -44.44
CA SER A 6 9.26 10.02 -45.36
C SER A 6 9.63 11.31 -46.07
N GLY A 7 10.91 11.57 -46.18
CA GLY A 7 11.48 12.75 -46.85
C GLY A 7 11.52 14.04 -46.05
N VAL A 8 10.99 14.04 -44.78
CA VAL A 8 11.01 15.26 -43.94
C VAL A 8 12.40 15.54 -43.36
N LEU A 9 13.15 14.48 -43.02
CA LEU A 9 14.52 14.60 -42.53
C LEU A 9 15.42 13.68 -43.37
N THR A 10 16.28 14.28 -44.16
CA THR A 10 17.20 13.56 -45.07
C THR A 10 18.65 13.97 -44.86
N LEU A 11 19.55 13.01 -44.88
CA LEU A 11 20.99 13.24 -45.00
C LEU A 11 21.35 13.20 -46.50
N VAL A 12 21.95 14.27 -47.01
CA VAL A 12 22.29 14.40 -48.42
C VAL A 12 23.82 14.42 -48.61
N GLN A 13 24.35 13.52 -49.43
CA GLN A 13 25.72 13.58 -49.92
C GLN A 13 25.71 14.28 -51.30
N THR A 14 26.61 15.21 -51.47
CA THR A 14 26.87 15.82 -52.78
C THR A 14 28.32 15.54 -53.18
N VAL A 15 28.54 15.02 -54.35
CA VAL A 15 29.86 14.84 -54.95
C VAL A 15 29.97 15.81 -56.10
N THR A 16 31.04 16.58 -56.13
CA THR A 16 31.32 17.57 -57.20
C THR A 16 32.67 17.24 -57.84
N ASP A 17 32.73 17.16 -59.13
CA ASP A 17 33.99 16.93 -59.85
C ASP A 17 34.76 18.23 -60.15
N ALA A 18 35.90 18.12 -60.85
CA ALA A 18 36.82 19.22 -61.00
C ALA A 18 36.33 20.33 -61.98
N ASP A 19 35.36 20.10 -62.83
CA ASP A 19 34.76 21.06 -63.73
C ASP A 19 33.43 21.64 -63.19
N GLY A 20 32.98 21.17 -61.99
CA GLY A 20 31.85 21.74 -61.26
C GLY A 20 30.55 20.96 -61.36
N ASP A 21 30.52 19.88 -62.15
CA ASP A 21 29.35 19.01 -62.19
C ASP A 21 29.12 18.30 -60.85
N ASN A 22 27.87 18.10 -60.44
CA ASN A 22 27.58 17.47 -59.19
C ASN A 22 26.50 16.37 -59.27
N ALA A 23 26.63 15.38 -58.38
CA ALA A 23 25.66 14.33 -58.16
C ALA A 23 25.28 14.27 -56.66
N LYS A 24 24.03 13.90 -56.40
CA LYS A 24 23.51 13.83 -55.01
C LYS A 24 22.88 12.47 -54.74
N ALA A 25 23.11 11.97 -53.55
CA ALA A 25 22.40 10.85 -52.95
C ALA A 25 21.85 11.22 -51.58
N SER A 26 20.71 10.68 -51.19
CA SER A 26 20.10 10.99 -49.90
C SER A 26 19.64 9.75 -49.18
N ILE A 27 19.72 9.82 -47.86
CA ILE A 27 19.20 8.82 -46.92
C ILE A 27 18.08 9.47 -46.10
N ASP A 28 16.93 8.84 -46.04
CA ASP A 28 15.84 9.30 -45.16
C ASP A 28 16.12 8.87 -43.73
N LEU A 29 16.29 9.83 -42.83
CA LEU A 29 16.54 9.62 -41.40
C LEU A 29 15.27 9.72 -40.56
N GLY A 30 14.15 10.16 -41.12
CA GLY A 30 12.85 10.27 -40.46
C GLY A 30 12.10 8.94 -40.32
N VAL A 31 12.52 7.93 -41.07
CA VAL A 31 11.88 6.62 -41.05
C VAL A 31 12.71 5.61 -40.21
N ASN A 32 12.08 4.51 -39.85
CA ASN A 32 12.70 3.38 -39.14
C ASN A 32 13.25 3.68 -37.70
N GLY A 33 12.86 4.77 -37.09
CA GLY A 33 13.25 5.09 -35.70
C GLY A 33 14.76 5.25 -35.51
N THR A 34 15.42 5.93 -36.50
CA THR A 34 16.85 6.25 -36.43
C THR A 34 17.19 7.07 -35.18
N PHE A 35 16.29 7.98 -34.77
CA PHE A 35 16.40 8.75 -33.54
C PHE A 35 15.29 8.29 -32.57
N ARG A 36 15.69 7.89 -31.36
CA ARG A 36 14.80 7.43 -30.30
C ARG A 36 15.01 8.23 -29.04
N PHE A 37 13.94 8.43 -28.33
CA PHE A 37 13.93 9.00 -26.99
C PHE A 37 13.34 7.91 -26.08
N GLU A 38 14.02 7.64 -25.00
CA GLU A 38 13.57 6.70 -23.97
C GLU A 38 13.09 7.49 -22.76
N ASP A 39 12.01 7.01 -22.19
CA ASP A 39 11.42 7.54 -20.98
C ASP A 39 12.08 6.90 -19.75
N ASP A 40 12.15 7.62 -18.63
CA ASP A 40 12.65 7.16 -17.36
C ASP A 40 11.50 7.28 -16.32
N GLY A 41 10.75 6.20 -16.17
CA GLY A 41 9.56 6.16 -15.30
C GLY A 41 9.87 6.02 -13.81
N PRO A 42 8.83 6.10 -12.95
CA PRO A 42 8.99 6.06 -11.51
C PRO A 42 9.38 4.65 -11.02
N THR A 43 10.04 4.61 -9.88
CA THR A 43 10.37 3.36 -9.19
C THR A 43 9.84 3.37 -7.77
N ALA A 44 9.41 2.19 -7.29
CA ALA A 44 9.02 1.95 -5.92
C ALA A 44 9.64 0.63 -5.42
N GLY A 45 10.04 0.60 -4.16
CA GLY A 45 10.64 -0.58 -3.53
C GLY A 45 10.54 -0.52 -2.02
N LEU A 46 11.02 -1.56 -1.36
CA LEU A 46 11.21 -1.55 0.08
C LEU A 46 12.56 -0.91 0.42
N ALA A 47 12.62 -0.16 1.51
CA ALA A 47 13.87 0.38 2.03
C ALA A 47 14.77 -0.76 2.51
N GLY A 48 16.07 -0.71 2.17
CA GLY A 48 17.01 -1.80 2.50
C GLY A 48 17.27 -1.96 3.99
N GLU A 49 17.16 -0.89 4.77
CA GLU A 49 17.33 -0.86 6.23
C GLU A 49 16.16 -0.11 6.87
N ALA A 50 14.94 -0.64 6.66
CA ALA A 50 13.75 -0.06 7.26
C ALA A 50 13.72 -0.30 8.77
N PRO A 51 13.34 0.70 9.59
CA PRO A 51 13.11 0.50 11.01
C PRO A 51 11.94 -0.47 11.21
N SER A 52 11.85 -1.10 12.39
CA SER A 52 10.69 -1.91 12.74
C SER A 52 9.40 -1.06 12.65
N LEU A 53 8.35 -1.63 12.06
CA LEU A 53 7.01 -1.03 12.08
C LEU A 53 6.47 -0.79 13.51
N GLY A 54 7.01 -1.53 14.49
CA GLY A 54 6.49 -1.51 15.86
C GLY A 54 5.14 -2.23 15.96
N SER A 55 4.42 -1.94 17.01
CA SER A 55 3.06 -2.45 17.24
C SER A 55 2.12 -1.31 17.62
N VAL A 56 0.85 -1.42 17.28
CA VAL A 56 -0.23 -0.57 17.78
C VAL A 56 -1.12 -1.40 18.70
N LYS A 57 -1.45 -0.86 19.87
CA LYS A 57 -2.28 -1.51 20.88
C LYS A 57 -3.56 -0.67 21.08
N VAL A 58 -4.70 -1.32 21.11
CA VAL A 58 -5.95 -0.80 21.67
C VAL A 58 -6.23 -1.53 22.98
N ASP A 59 -7.03 -0.94 23.85
CA ASP A 59 -7.30 -1.47 25.18
C ASP A 59 -8.78 -1.39 25.48
N GLU A 60 -9.36 -2.52 25.90
CA GLU A 60 -10.80 -2.69 26.14
C GLU A 60 -11.29 -2.11 27.47
N SER A 61 -10.39 -1.60 28.34
CA SER A 61 -10.73 -0.97 29.63
C SER A 61 -11.49 0.34 29.47
N LEU A 62 -12.46 0.34 28.53
CA LEU A 62 -13.30 1.48 28.16
C LEU A 62 -14.68 1.37 28.86
N PRO A 63 -15.18 2.43 29.51
CA PRO A 63 -16.51 2.42 30.11
C PRO A 63 -17.63 2.09 29.11
N ALA A 64 -17.48 2.49 27.83
CA ALA A 64 -18.44 2.20 26.76
C ALA A 64 -18.52 0.70 26.41
N LEU A 65 -17.47 -0.07 26.74
CA LEU A 65 -17.39 -1.52 26.54
C LEU A 65 -17.55 -2.32 27.84
N GLY A 66 -17.98 -1.65 28.94
CA GLY A 66 -18.18 -2.27 30.24
C GLY A 66 -16.93 -2.30 31.12
N GLY A 67 -15.83 -1.69 30.69
CA GLY A 67 -14.60 -1.58 31.48
C GLY A 67 -14.76 -0.67 32.71
N VAL A 68 -14.10 -1.01 33.79
CA VAL A 68 -14.11 -0.25 35.07
C VAL A 68 -12.78 0.45 35.36
N GLY A 69 -11.79 0.31 34.47
CA GLY A 69 -10.48 0.94 34.58
C GLY A 69 -10.36 2.20 33.74
N GLY A 70 -9.35 3.03 34.00
CA GLY A 70 -9.17 4.34 33.35
C GLY A 70 -8.10 4.42 32.26
N ASP A 71 -7.53 3.29 31.80
CA ASP A 71 -6.42 3.23 30.85
C ASP A 71 -6.82 2.70 29.46
N GLY A 72 -8.13 2.55 29.20
CA GLY A 72 -8.65 2.08 27.92
C GLY A 72 -8.24 2.94 26.72
N ILE A 73 -7.85 2.29 25.64
CA ILE A 73 -7.39 2.93 24.40
C ILE A 73 -8.31 2.51 23.25
N VAL A 74 -9.20 3.42 22.83
CA VAL A 74 -10.17 3.16 21.77
C VAL A 74 -9.55 3.10 20.38
N SER A 75 -8.43 3.79 20.16
CA SER A 75 -7.74 3.78 18.87
C SER A 75 -6.26 4.07 19.01
N ALA A 76 -5.47 3.46 18.15
CA ALA A 76 -4.03 3.67 18.07
C ALA A 76 -3.60 3.73 16.59
N THR A 77 -2.59 4.54 16.28
CA THR A 77 -2.19 4.80 14.91
C THR A 77 -0.72 4.44 14.70
N LEU A 78 -0.46 3.63 13.69
CA LEU A 78 0.86 3.46 13.10
C LEU A 78 1.18 4.73 12.31
N ALA A 79 2.17 5.48 12.80
CA ALA A 79 2.44 6.82 12.27
C ALA A 79 2.88 6.81 10.81
N ALA A 80 2.48 7.82 10.05
CA ALA A 80 2.86 8.02 8.65
C ALA A 80 4.38 7.90 8.43
N ALA A 81 5.18 8.56 9.25
CA ALA A 81 6.64 8.52 9.12
C ALA A 81 7.23 7.10 9.26
N THR A 82 6.65 6.28 10.17
CA THR A 82 7.07 4.88 10.35
C THR A 82 6.73 4.04 9.11
N VAL A 83 5.55 4.26 8.53
CA VAL A 83 5.13 3.57 7.30
C VAL A 83 5.98 4.01 6.11
N GLN A 84 6.16 5.31 5.92
CA GLN A 84 6.93 5.87 4.81
C GLN A 84 8.40 5.40 4.83
N ALA A 85 8.98 5.25 6.01
CA ALA A 85 10.35 4.74 6.18
C ALA A 85 10.52 3.27 5.71
N GLN A 86 9.44 2.52 5.47
CA GLN A 86 9.50 1.16 4.94
C GLN A 86 9.75 1.13 3.42
N PHE A 87 9.59 2.26 2.74
CA PHE A 87 9.61 2.33 1.29
C PHE A 87 10.75 3.21 0.78
N SER A 88 11.22 2.86 -0.41
CA SER A 88 12.09 3.70 -1.24
C SER A 88 11.36 4.01 -2.55
N HIS A 89 11.57 5.19 -3.10
CA HIS A 89 10.98 5.59 -4.36
C HIS A 89 11.87 6.59 -5.11
N ALA A 90 11.67 6.67 -6.42
CA ALA A 90 12.16 7.75 -7.26
C ALA A 90 11.08 8.09 -8.31
N PHE A 91 11.01 9.36 -8.68
CA PHE A 91 10.09 9.83 -9.71
C PHE A 91 10.80 9.81 -11.03
N GLY A 92 11.24 9.34 -11.76
CA GLY A 92 11.87 9.47 -13.07
C GLY A 92 12.37 10.89 -13.44
N ALA A 93 12.76 11.03 -14.70
CA ALA A 93 13.33 12.28 -15.23
C ALA A 93 12.28 13.38 -15.44
N ASP A 94 11.02 13.05 -15.54
CA ASP A 94 9.92 13.99 -15.83
C ASP A 94 9.49 14.81 -14.61
N GLY A 95 10.01 14.46 -13.43
CA GLY A 95 9.81 15.20 -12.19
C GLY A 95 8.88 14.51 -11.20
N ALA A 96 8.61 15.20 -10.08
CA ALA A 96 7.80 14.64 -9.00
C ALA A 96 6.31 14.69 -9.31
N GLY A 97 5.67 13.52 -9.33
CA GLY A 97 4.23 13.36 -9.38
C GLY A 97 3.61 13.12 -8.00
N SER A 98 3.05 11.94 -7.74
CA SER A 98 2.36 11.63 -6.49
C SER A 98 2.78 10.31 -5.88
N ILE A 99 2.62 10.23 -4.55
CA ILE A 99 2.75 8.98 -3.78
C ILE A 99 1.42 8.72 -3.10
N GLY A 100 0.89 7.51 -3.28
CA GLY A 100 -0.30 7.04 -2.61
C GLY A 100 -0.05 5.77 -1.82
N TYR A 101 -0.94 5.50 -0.84
CA TYR A 101 -0.87 4.32 0.02
C TYR A 101 -2.23 3.64 0.10
N ASN A 102 -2.24 2.31 0.14
CA ASN A 102 -3.44 1.54 0.42
C ASN A 102 -3.13 0.28 1.23
N LEU A 103 -4.12 -0.18 1.99
CA LEU A 103 -4.15 -1.54 2.50
C LEU A 103 -4.76 -2.46 1.45
N ALA A 104 -4.22 -3.66 1.30
CA ALA A 104 -4.78 -4.70 0.46
C ALA A 104 -4.98 -5.97 1.27
N LEU A 105 -6.24 -6.38 1.41
CA LEU A 105 -6.65 -7.64 2.00
C LEU A 105 -6.96 -8.63 0.89
N THR A 106 -6.24 -9.74 0.85
CA THR A 106 -6.45 -10.79 -0.14
C THR A 106 -7.54 -11.75 0.33
N GLY A 107 -8.68 -11.72 -0.37
CA GLY A 107 -9.85 -12.56 -0.06
C GLY A 107 -10.96 -11.81 0.66
N SER A 108 -12.01 -12.55 0.98
CA SER A 108 -13.17 -12.12 1.77
C SER A 108 -13.41 -13.07 2.92
N ASN A 109 -14.00 -12.57 4.01
CA ASN A 109 -14.21 -13.33 5.26
C ASN A 109 -12.91 -14.01 5.74
N VAL A 110 -11.81 -13.26 5.67
CA VAL A 110 -10.48 -13.76 6.05
C VAL A 110 -10.41 -13.94 7.55
N ALA A 111 -10.06 -15.12 8.01
CA ALA A 111 -9.91 -15.43 9.43
C ALA A 111 -8.86 -14.53 10.08
N SER A 112 -9.23 -13.81 11.13
CA SER A 112 -8.34 -12.85 11.82
C SER A 112 -7.44 -13.49 12.88
N GLY A 113 -7.76 -14.71 13.31
CA GLY A 113 -7.20 -15.33 14.52
C GLY A 113 -7.83 -14.84 15.83
N LEU A 114 -8.74 -13.88 15.76
CA LEU A 114 -9.47 -13.33 16.91
C LEU A 114 -10.89 -13.88 16.96
N TYR A 115 -11.51 -13.83 18.13
CA TYR A 115 -12.85 -14.34 18.38
C TYR A 115 -13.70 -13.33 19.14
N ALA A 116 -15.00 -13.37 18.88
CA ALA A 116 -16.00 -12.65 19.65
C ALA A 116 -16.11 -13.21 21.08
N VAL A 117 -16.58 -12.38 22.01
CA VAL A 117 -16.99 -12.88 23.34
C VAL A 117 -18.36 -13.53 23.25
N ASP A 118 -18.50 -14.74 23.82
CA ASP A 118 -19.79 -15.41 23.99
C ASP A 118 -19.94 -15.86 25.45
N PRO A 119 -20.76 -15.16 26.26
CA PRO A 119 -20.95 -15.47 27.67
C PRO A 119 -21.66 -16.82 27.90
N LEU A 120 -22.24 -17.44 26.86
CA LEU A 120 -22.88 -18.75 26.92
C LEU A 120 -21.90 -19.89 26.63
N ALA A 121 -20.76 -19.63 26.06
CA ALA A 121 -19.72 -20.60 25.81
C ALA A 121 -18.96 -20.93 27.10
N ALA A 122 -18.58 -22.20 27.29
CA ALA A 122 -17.95 -22.69 28.54
C ALA A 122 -16.64 -21.94 28.89
N ASN A 123 -15.91 -21.45 27.88
CA ASN A 123 -14.67 -20.67 28.04
C ASN A 123 -14.83 -19.21 27.57
N GLY A 124 -16.04 -18.74 27.29
CA GLY A 124 -16.32 -17.40 26.82
C GLY A 124 -15.97 -17.14 25.35
N GLN A 125 -15.42 -18.12 24.62
CA GLN A 125 -15.01 -17.97 23.24
C GLN A 125 -16.20 -18.15 22.29
N GLY A 126 -16.48 -17.10 21.53
CA GLY A 126 -17.54 -17.09 20.54
C GLY A 126 -17.06 -17.37 19.12
N THR A 127 -17.78 -16.82 18.16
CA THR A 127 -17.50 -16.97 16.72
C THR A 127 -16.21 -16.27 16.34
N GLN A 128 -15.46 -16.88 15.42
CA GLN A 128 -14.26 -16.28 14.86
C GLN A 128 -14.59 -14.96 14.14
N ILE A 129 -13.80 -13.93 14.41
CA ILE A 129 -13.87 -12.64 13.73
C ILE A 129 -13.21 -12.79 12.36
N VAL A 130 -13.90 -12.36 11.31
CA VAL A 130 -13.40 -12.37 9.94
C VAL A 130 -13.23 -10.97 9.42
N LEU A 131 -12.25 -10.80 8.52
CA LEU A 131 -11.90 -9.52 7.91
C LEU A 131 -12.55 -9.39 6.54
N ASN A 132 -13.10 -8.21 6.28
CA ASN A 132 -13.55 -7.77 4.97
C ASN A 132 -13.08 -6.34 4.70
N GLN A 133 -12.76 -6.04 3.44
CA GLN A 133 -12.29 -4.73 3.03
C GLN A 133 -13.31 -4.01 2.15
N VAL A 134 -13.55 -2.73 2.44
CA VAL A 134 -14.28 -1.81 1.58
C VAL A 134 -13.47 -0.50 1.48
N GLY A 135 -12.96 -0.22 0.29
CA GLY A 135 -12.08 0.93 0.09
C GLY A 135 -10.84 0.88 1.00
N ASN A 136 -10.63 1.95 1.74
CA ASN A 136 -9.48 2.11 2.65
C ASN A 136 -9.72 1.56 4.07
N VAL A 137 -10.82 0.84 4.28
CA VAL A 137 -11.21 0.30 5.59
C VAL A 137 -11.31 -1.20 5.54
N ILE A 138 -10.63 -1.86 6.47
CA ILE A 138 -10.80 -3.28 6.77
C ILE A 138 -11.57 -3.38 8.08
N THR A 139 -12.66 -4.13 8.07
CA THR A 139 -13.51 -4.35 9.25
C THR A 139 -13.38 -5.80 9.71
N GLY A 140 -13.08 -6.00 10.98
CA GLY A 140 -13.18 -7.27 11.68
C GLY A 140 -14.59 -7.43 12.24
N SER A 141 -15.31 -8.47 11.81
CA SER A 141 -16.71 -8.70 12.22
C SER A 141 -17.01 -10.17 12.46
N ALA A 142 -18.01 -10.43 13.31
CA ALA A 142 -18.58 -11.76 13.54
C ALA A 142 -20.09 -11.63 13.79
N ASN A 143 -20.90 -12.50 13.19
CA ASN A 143 -22.36 -12.52 13.37
C ASN A 143 -23.04 -11.15 13.13
N GLY A 144 -22.53 -10.34 12.20
CA GLY A 144 -23.07 -9.00 11.89
C GLY A 144 -22.65 -7.88 12.86
N VAL A 145 -21.83 -8.19 13.87
CA VAL A 145 -21.24 -7.19 14.79
C VAL A 145 -19.81 -6.87 14.35
N SER A 146 -19.47 -5.58 14.35
CA SER A 146 -18.11 -5.11 14.08
C SER A 146 -17.33 -4.94 15.38
N TYR A 147 -16.14 -5.52 15.44
CA TYR A 147 -15.26 -5.53 16.61
C TYR A 147 -14.13 -4.50 16.51
N PHE A 148 -13.60 -4.31 15.32
CA PHE A 148 -12.57 -3.30 15.07
C PHE A 148 -12.50 -2.91 13.59
N THR A 149 -11.82 -1.80 13.33
CA THR A 149 -11.47 -1.37 11.98
C THR A 149 -9.99 -1.05 11.88
N LEU A 150 -9.41 -1.35 10.71
CA LEU A 150 -8.12 -0.83 10.25
C LEU A 150 -8.39 0.15 9.12
N THR A 151 -7.96 1.39 9.25
CA THR A 151 -8.17 2.43 8.25
C THR A 151 -6.82 3.03 7.85
N ILE A 152 -6.56 3.15 6.55
CA ILE A 152 -5.37 3.84 6.05
C ILE A 152 -5.74 5.22 5.52
N ASP A 153 -4.88 6.20 5.81
CA ASP A 153 -4.86 7.48 5.10
C ASP A 153 -4.10 7.30 3.77
N PRO A 154 -4.77 7.41 2.62
CA PRO A 154 -4.15 7.14 1.32
C PRO A 154 -3.08 8.16 0.93
N ALA A 155 -3.07 9.36 1.51
CA ALA A 155 -2.09 10.39 1.21
C ALA A 155 -0.81 10.25 2.05
N THR A 156 -0.93 9.77 3.28
CA THR A 156 0.18 9.73 4.24
C THR A 156 0.66 8.31 4.57
N GLY A 157 -0.19 7.30 4.36
CA GLY A 157 0.09 5.92 4.74
C GLY A 157 -0.14 5.62 6.23
N ALA A 158 -0.58 6.58 7.05
CA ALA A 158 -0.90 6.32 8.45
C ALA A 158 -2.01 5.27 8.57
N VAL A 159 -1.83 4.27 9.43
CA VAL A 159 -2.83 3.20 9.65
C VAL A 159 -3.37 3.28 11.06
N THR A 160 -4.68 3.47 11.18
CA THR A 160 -5.38 3.54 12.47
C THR A 160 -6.13 2.25 12.73
N LEU A 161 -5.82 1.60 13.85
CA LEU A 161 -6.63 0.56 14.47
C LEU A 161 -7.62 1.23 15.42
N LYS A 162 -8.91 0.92 15.27
CA LYS A 162 -9.98 1.39 16.17
C LYS A 162 -10.77 0.21 16.70
N LEU A 163 -10.92 0.15 18.01
CA LEU A 163 -11.74 -0.82 18.72
C LEU A 163 -13.21 -0.37 18.70
N LEU A 164 -14.12 -1.32 18.50
CA LEU A 164 -15.57 -1.08 18.44
C LEU A 164 -16.33 -1.96 19.44
N ASP A 165 -15.80 -3.15 19.75
CA ASP A 165 -16.38 -4.10 20.69
C ASP A 165 -15.29 -4.99 21.28
N ASN A 166 -15.60 -5.70 22.37
CA ASN A 166 -14.67 -6.57 23.09
C ASN A 166 -14.34 -7.82 22.28
N VAL A 167 -13.07 -8.19 22.22
CA VAL A 167 -12.63 -9.48 21.67
C VAL A 167 -12.41 -10.50 22.81
N TRP A 168 -12.48 -11.77 22.47
CA TRP A 168 -12.24 -12.82 23.47
C TRP A 168 -10.76 -12.96 23.79
N HIS A 169 -10.46 -13.05 25.09
CA HIS A 169 -9.14 -13.30 25.66
C HIS A 169 -9.11 -14.65 26.37
N GLY A 170 -8.13 -15.49 26.04
CA GLY A 170 -8.07 -16.87 26.54
C GLY A 170 -7.45 -17.03 27.92
N ASN A 171 -6.73 -16.02 28.42
CA ASN A 171 -6.03 -16.07 29.69
C ASN A 171 -6.89 -15.48 30.81
N THR A 172 -7.68 -16.35 31.47
CA THR A 172 -8.53 -15.94 32.60
C THR A 172 -7.77 -15.56 33.87
N GLY A 173 -6.46 -15.79 33.92
CA GLY A 173 -5.60 -15.44 35.07
C GLY A 173 -4.94 -14.06 34.95
N SER A 174 -5.13 -13.34 33.85
CA SER A 174 -4.60 -12.00 33.62
C SER A 174 -5.74 -11.04 33.28
N HIS A 175 -5.75 -9.88 33.92
CA HIS A 175 -6.67 -8.79 33.58
C HIS A 175 -6.15 -7.88 32.46
N ASP A 176 -4.92 -8.10 32.02
CA ASP A 176 -4.21 -7.30 31.01
C ASP A 176 -3.43 -8.24 30.08
N ASP A 177 -4.11 -9.26 29.54
CA ASP A 177 -3.53 -10.10 28.50
C ASP A 177 -3.79 -9.48 27.11
N SER A 178 -2.98 -9.84 26.12
CA SER A 178 -3.11 -9.32 24.77
C SER A 178 -3.31 -10.43 23.77
N VAL A 179 -4.21 -10.21 22.82
CA VAL A 179 -4.38 -11.05 21.63
C VAL A 179 -3.99 -10.26 20.40
N SER A 180 -3.51 -10.95 19.38
CA SER A 180 -2.99 -10.31 18.18
C SER A 180 -3.70 -10.81 16.93
N LEU A 181 -3.85 -9.91 15.98
CA LEU A 181 -4.25 -10.27 14.62
C LEU A 181 -3.22 -11.24 14.04
N THR A 182 -3.67 -12.43 13.63
CA THR A 182 -2.78 -13.49 13.12
C THR A 182 -3.21 -13.87 11.71
N LEU A 183 -2.44 -13.46 10.71
CA LEU A 183 -2.69 -13.68 9.30
C LEU A 183 -1.50 -14.40 8.65
N ASN A 184 -1.77 -15.17 7.60
CA ASN A 184 -0.71 -15.70 6.77
C ASN A 184 0.02 -14.58 6.03
N SER A 185 1.30 -14.81 5.70
CA SER A 185 2.10 -13.86 4.93
C SER A 185 1.41 -13.49 3.61
N GLY A 186 1.40 -12.20 3.27
CA GLY A 186 0.82 -11.67 2.03
C GLY A 186 -0.70 -11.53 2.02
N VAL A 187 -1.40 -11.92 3.10
CA VAL A 187 -2.87 -11.79 3.19
C VAL A 187 -3.29 -10.34 3.44
N LEU A 188 -2.55 -9.63 4.27
CA LEU A 188 -2.73 -8.20 4.52
C LEU A 188 -1.41 -7.50 4.21
N THR A 189 -1.44 -6.60 3.25
CA THR A 189 -0.26 -5.83 2.82
C THR A 189 -0.56 -4.34 2.80
N LEU A 190 0.47 -3.55 3.03
CA LEU A 190 0.46 -2.11 2.80
C LEU A 190 1.24 -1.85 1.51
N VAL A 191 0.63 -1.12 0.59
CA VAL A 191 1.16 -0.87 -0.75
C VAL A 191 1.40 0.62 -0.93
N GLN A 192 2.59 0.98 -1.41
CA GLN A 192 2.90 2.33 -1.91
C GLN A 192 2.79 2.32 -3.44
N THR A 193 2.15 3.35 -3.99
CA THR A 193 2.12 3.64 -5.43
C THR A 193 2.83 4.95 -5.69
N VAL A 194 3.76 4.96 -6.63
CA VAL A 194 4.48 6.15 -7.09
C VAL A 194 4.06 6.44 -8.53
N THR A 195 3.71 7.68 -8.80
CA THR A 195 3.31 8.15 -10.14
C THR A 195 4.08 9.42 -10.44
N ASP A 196 4.72 9.53 -11.58
CA ASP A 196 5.36 10.72 -12.16
C ASP A 196 4.40 11.48 -13.06
#